data_948ba4685d06083d96bcff114c3ccbce
#
_entry.id   948ba4685d06083d96bcff114c3ccbce
#
_cell.length_a   1.000
_cell.length_b   1.000
_cell.length_c   1.000
_cell.angle_alpha   90.00
_cell.angle_beta   90.00
_cell.angle_gamma   90.00
#
_symmetry.space_group_name_H-M   'P 1'
#
loop_
_entity.id
_entity.type
_entity.pdbx_description
1 polymer ?
#
loop_
_entity_poly.entity_id
_entity_poly.type
_entity_poly.pdbx_seq_one_letter_code
_entity_poly.pdbx_strand_id
1 'polypeptide(L)'
;MVLSKKLLKHKSIKHSFLNRSGGVSTGIYKGMNCGKGSLDQKKNVKTNLITACKKISSSYIKLVLLNQTHSNKYHFINNYNLKKNYKGDALITKKKKLILGILTADCAPIFIYDKELKLISAIHAGWKGAYKGIVKRVVKFFVKKGSKLENLIAAIGPCISQKNYEVGNDFKKKFLKQTNKNRIFFERKKNKTYFSLNKYIYFQLRQLGIKKIDIIDKDTYNPRNRFFSARRSKFNGENDYGRNISLIMIK
;
A
#
# COMPACT_ATOMS: atom_id res chain seq x y z
N MET A 1 8.60 8.44 -8.86
CA MET A 1 8.06 7.11 -9.21
C MET A 1 9.05 6.06 -8.76
N VAL A 2 8.59 5.04 -8.06
CA VAL A 2 9.41 3.92 -7.58
C VAL A 2 8.79 2.60 -8.03
N LEU A 3 9.64 1.65 -8.44
CA LEU A 3 9.21 0.38 -9.00
C LEU A 3 9.86 -0.78 -8.23
N SER A 4 9.18 -1.90 -8.13
CA SER A 4 9.73 -3.15 -7.61
C SER A 4 10.60 -3.82 -8.67
N LYS A 5 11.86 -4.10 -8.33
CA LYS A 5 12.79 -4.80 -9.23
C LYS A 5 12.29 -6.21 -9.60
N LYS A 6 11.63 -6.91 -8.64
CA LYS A 6 11.09 -8.25 -8.89
C LYS A 6 9.86 -8.23 -9.81
N LEU A 7 8.92 -7.28 -9.60
CA LEU A 7 7.73 -7.15 -10.45
C LEU A 7 8.05 -6.62 -11.86
N LEU A 8 9.09 -5.78 -12.01
CA LEU A 8 9.54 -5.27 -13.32
C LEU A 8 9.96 -6.37 -14.31
N LYS A 9 10.42 -7.52 -13.81
CA LYS A 9 10.80 -8.66 -14.64
C LYS A 9 9.60 -9.28 -15.39
N HIS A 10 8.36 -8.88 -15.05
CA HIS A 10 7.14 -9.45 -15.61
C HIS A 10 6.45 -8.46 -16.55
N LYS A 11 6.67 -8.64 -17.88
CA LYS A 11 6.13 -7.76 -18.93
C LYS A 11 4.60 -7.73 -19.00
N SER A 12 3.91 -8.73 -18.41
CA SER A 12 2.43 -8.85 -18.37
C SER A 12 1.73 -7.89 -17.42
N ILE A 13 2.46 -7.25 -16.52
CA ILE A 13 1.93 -6.28 -15.57
C ILE A 13 2.63 -4.92 -15.68
N LYS A 14 1.95 -3.88 -15.25
CA LYS A 14 2.55 -2.58 -14.94
C LYS A 14 2.22 -2.22 -13.50
N HIS A 15 3.16 -1.59 -12.81
CA HIS A 15 2.97 -1.14 -11.42
C HIS A 15 3.79 0.11 -11.15
N SER A 16 3.39 0.86 -10.13
CA SER A 16 4.17 1.99 -9.63
C SER A 16 3.76 2.37 -8.21
N PHE A 17 4.74 2.75 -7.40
CA PHE A 17 4.56 3.46 -6.15
C PHE A 17 4.88 4.93 -6.41
N LEU A 18 3.86 5.77 -6.49
CA LEU A 18 4.02 7.18 -6.86
C LEU A 18 4.24 8.03 -5.60
N ASN A 19 5.17 8.95 -5.70
CA ASN A 19 5.34 10.02 -4.72
C ASN A 19 4.55 11.28 -5.14
N ARG A 20 4.64 12.36 -4.37
CA ARG A 20 3.88 13.60 -4.64
C ARG A 20 4.34 14.43 -5.85
N SER A 21 5.37 13.98 -6.60
CA SER A 21 5.90 14.75 -7.73
C SER A 21 4.98 14.77 -8.93
N GLY A 22 4.84 15.93 -9.58
CA GLY A 22 4.14 16.09 -10.86
C GLY A 22 2.62 16.14 -10.74
N GLY A 23 2.08 16.58 -9.61
CA GLY A 23 0.67 16.87 -9.43
C GLY A 23 0.39 18.37 -9.39
N VAL A 24 -0.90 18.73 -9.29
CA VAL A 24 -1.42 20.11 -9.40
C VAL A 24 -1.90 20.70 -8.07
N SER A 25 -1.92 19.94 -6.99
CA SER A 25 -2.33 20.44 -5.66
C SER A 25 -1.31 21.40 -5.06
N THR A 26 -1.78 22.30 -4.18
CA THR A 26 -1.01 23.37 -3.53
C THR A 26 -1.05 23.25 -2.01
N GLY A 27 -0.41 24.15 -1.28
CA GLY A 27 -0.38 24.18 0.19
C GLY A 27 0.18 22.88 0.78
N ILE A 28 -0.44 22.38 1.86
CA ILE A 28 -0.08 21.12 2.52
C ILE A 28 -0.21 19.90 1.59
N TYR A 29 -1.00 20.01 0.53
CA TYR A 29 -1.20 19.00 -0.51
C TYR A 29 -0.26 19.16 -1.70
N LYS A 30 0.69 20.09 -1.69
CA LYS A 30 1.56 20.44 -2.84
C LYS A 30 2.07 19.21 -3.56
N GLY A 31 1.60 19.03 -4.82
CA GLY A 31 1.95 17.93 -5.72
C GLY A 31 0.79 16.97 -5.99
N MET A 32 1.09 15.67 -6.12
CA MET A 32 0.15 14.65 -6.58
C MET A 32 -0.65 14.05 -5.42
N ASN A 33 -1.47 14.87 -4.75
CA ASN A 33 -2.42 14.34 -3.79
C ASN A 33 -3.55 13.59 -4.52
N CYS A 34 -3.70 12.30 -4.21
CA CYS A 34 -4.74 11.43 -4.76
C CYS A 34 -5.84 11.08 -3.74
N GLY A 35 -5.82 11.70 -2.56
CA GLY A 35 -6.72 11.41 -1.46
C GLY A 35 -8.11 11.99 -1.65
N LYS A 36 -9.08 11.21 -2.14
CA LYS A 36 -10.50 11.64 -2.28
C LYS A 36 -11.14 12.12 -0.97
N GLY A 37 -10.66 11.65 0.18
CA GLY A 37 -11.13 12.06 1.50
C GLY A 37 -10.26 13.14 2.16
N SER A 38 -9.40 13.83 1.42
CA SER A 38 -8.68 15.01 1.91
C SER A 38 -9.53 16.27 1.76
N LEU A 39 -9.17 17.31 2.48
CA LEU A 39 -9.77 18.66 2.36
C LEU A 39 -9.24 19.43 1.15
N ASP A 40 -8.42 18.81 0.29
CA ASP A 40 -7.94 19.37 -0.96
C ASP A 40 -9.09 19.61 -1.97
N GLN A 41 -8.89 20.51 -2.90
CA GLN A 41 -9.85 20.79 -3.98
C GLN A 41 -10.12 19.50 -4.78
N LYS A 42 -11.40 19.12 -4.88
CA LYS A 42 -11.84 17.90 -5.60
C LYS A 42 -11.35 17.87 -7.05
N LYS A 43 -11.27 19.04 -7.73
CA LYS A 43 -10.73 19.19 -9.08
C LYS A 43 -9.26 18.76 -9.15
N ASN A 44 -8.43 19.22 -8.20
CA ASN A 44 -7.01 18.88 -8.13
C ASN A 44 -6.80 17.37 -7.92
N VAL A 45 -7.53 16.79 -6.95
CA VAL A 45 -7.48 15.35 -6.69
C VAL A 45 -7.89 14.53 -7.92
N LYS A 46 -8.94 14.95 -8.66
CA LYS A 46 -9.37 14.30 -9.91
C LYS A 46 -8.26 14.36 -10.98
N THR A 47 -7.67 15.54 -11.19
CA THR A 47 -6.55 15.73 -12.14
C THR A 47 -5.35 14.86 -11.74
N ASN A 48 -4.98 14.82 -10.46
CA ASN A 48 -3.89 14.01 -9.96
C ASN A 48 -4.12 12.49 -10.16
N LEU A 49 -5.35 12.01 -9.97
CA LEU A 49 -5.72 10.62 -10.23
C LEU A 49 -5.56 10.26 -11.72
N ILE A 50 -6.00 11.14 -12.62
CA ILE A 50 -5.81 10.96 -14.07
C ILE A 50 -4.32 10.93 -14.41
N THR A 51 -3.55 11.89 -13.90
CA THR A 51 -2.09 11.98 -14.10
C THR A 51 -1.37 10.72 -13.57
N ALA A 52 -1.77 10.22 -12.40
CA ALA A 52 -1.23 8.99 -11.84
C ALA A 52 -1.51 7.78 -12.73
N CYS A 53 -2.72 7.64 -13.27
CA CYS A 53 -3.07 6.55 -14.19
C CYS A 53 -2.25 6.62 -15.49
N LYS A 54 -2.06 7.82 -16.06
CA LYS A 54 -1.23 8.02 -17.26
C LYS A 54 0.22 7.57 -17.09
N LYS A 55 0.76 7.54 -15.84
CA LYS A 55 2.13 7.07 -15.56
C LYS A 55 2.30 5.55 -15.74
N ILE A 56 1.24 4.76 -15.72
CA ILE A 56 1.31 3.31 -15.94
C ILE A 56 0.55 2.85 -17.18
N SER A 57 -0.26 3.70 -17.78
CA SER A 57 -0.98 3.38 -19.01
C SER A 57 -1.24 4.62 -19.87
N SER A 58 -1.01 4.47 -21.18
CA SER A 58 -1.27 5.51 -22.19
C SER A 58 -2.73 5.56 -22.66
N SER A 59 -3.49 4.48 -22.47
CA SER A 59 -4.91 4.38 -22.86
C SER A 59 -5.84 4.70 -21.70
N TYR A 60 -7.10 5.07 -22.00
CA TYR A 60 -8.14 5.21 -20.98
C TYR A 60 -8.34 3.90 -20.23
N ILE A 61 -8.16 3.94 -18.94
CA ILE A 61 -8.21 2.76 -18.08
C ILE A 61 -9.06 3.04 -16.86
N LYS A 62 -9.88 2.06 -16.51
CA LYS A 62 -10.71 2.09 -15.31
C LYS A 62 -9.84 1.94 -14.06
N LEU A 63 -9.87 2.93 -13.16
CA LEU A 63 -9.22 2.89 -11.85
C LEU A 63 -10.21 2.46 -10.78
N VAL A 64 -9.87 1.43 -10.02
CA VAL A 64 -10.61 1.01 -8.82
C VAL A 64 -9.85 1.45 -7.58
N LEU A 65 -10.53 2.20 -6.72
CA LEU A 65 -10.08 2.59 -5.39
C LEU A 65 -11.03 2.02 -4.33
N LEU A 66 -10.54 1.94 -3.10
CA LEU A 66 -11.30 1.55 -1.92
C LEU A 66 -11.63 2.76 -1.05
N ASN A 67 -12.73 2.67 -0.33
CA ASN A 67 -12.88 3.37 0.95
C ASN A 67 -12.13 2.54 2.00
N GLN A 68 -10.86 2.92 2.27
CA GLN A 68 -9.94 2.19 3.14
C GLN A 68 -10.29 2.42 4.61
N THR A 69 -10.39 1.34 5.39
CA THR A 69 -10.90 1.36 6.77
C THR A 69 -9.94 0.72 7.78
N HIS A 70 -8.70 0.45 7.38
CA HIS A 70 -7.70 -0.26 8.20
C HIS A 70 -8.21 -1.61 8.71
N SER A 71 -8.96 -2.30 7.85
CA SER A 71 -9.54 -3.62 8.10
C SER A 71 -8.70 -4.74 7.50
N ASN A 72 -9.22 -5.97 7.54
CA ASN A 72 -8.70 -7.10 6.80
C ASN A 72 -9.66 -7.56 5.69
N LYS A 73 -10.57 -6.67 5.25
CA LYS A 73 -11.53 -6.96 4.17
C LYS A 73 -10.87 -6.76 2.81
N TYR A 74 -11.15 -7.67 1.88
CA TYR A 74 -10.72 -7.57 0.48
C TYR A 74 -11.91 -7.71 -0.47
N HIS A 75 -11.74 -7.27 -1.71
CA HIS A 75 -12.71 -7.42 -2.78
C HIS A 75 -12.04 -8.05 -4.00
N PHE A 76 -12.64 -9.11 -4.53
CA PHE A 76 -12.29 -9.68 -5.82
C PHE A 76 -13.14 -9.02 -6.90
N ILE A 77 -12.49 -8.30 -7.82
CA ILE A 77 -13.13 -7.51 -8.86
C ILE A 77 -13.20 -8.34 -10.14
N ASN A 78 -14.30 -9.03 -10.32
CA ASN A 78 -14.60 -9.78 -11.54
C ASN A 78 -15.37 -8.92 -12.55
N ASN A 79 -16.44 -8.26 -12.09
CA ASN A 79 -17.19 -7.28 -12.86
C ASN A 79 -17.00 -5.91 -12.23
N TYR A 80 -16.52 -4.96 -13.04
CA TYR A 80 -16.31 -3.59 -12.58
C TYR A 80 -17.63 -2.83 -12.62
N ASN A 81 -18.07 -2.40 -11.45
CA ASN A 81 -19.22 -1.51 -11.32
C ASN A 81 -18.72 -0.15 -10.81
N LEU A 82 -18.85 0.89 -11.66
CA LEU A 82 -18.46 2.27 -11.36
C LEU A 82 -19.18 2.86 -10.13
N LYS A 83 -20.44 2.43 -9.91
CA LYS A 83 -21.28 2.94 -8.81
C LYS A 83 -20.99 2.25 -7.48
N LYS A 84 -20.24 1.14 -7.47
CA LYS A 84 -19.98 0.37 -6.25
C LYS A 84 -18.89 1.02 -5.41
N ASN A 85 -19.22 1.38 -4.18
CA ASN A 85 -18.26 1.82 -3.18
C ASN A 85 -17.67 0.59 -2.45
N TYR A 86 -16.44 0.25 -2.76
CA TYR A 86 -15.72 -0.87 -2.16
C TYR A 86 -15.13 -0.47 -0.81
N LYS A 87 -15.75 -0.86 0.31
CA LYS A 87 -15.26 -0.59 1.67
C LYS A 87 -14.35 -1.75 2.14
N GLY A 88 -13.06 -1.49 2.30
CA GLY A 88 -12.07 -2.51 2.68
C GLY A 88 -10.64 -2.04 2.41
N ASP A 89 -9.67 -2.97 2.44
CA ASP A 89 -8.25 -2.61 2.40
C ASP A 89 -7.43 -3.44 1.41
N ALA A 90 -8.08 -4.30 0.60
CA ALA A 90 -7.40 -4.95 -0.52
C ALA A 90 -8.35 -5.15 -1.72
N LEU A 91 -7.76 -5.02 -2.90
CA LEU A 91 -8.37 -5.30 -4.20
C LEU A 91 -7.62 -6.43 -4.87
N ILE A 92 -8.35 -7.32 -5.53
CA ILE A 92 -7.80 -8.47 -6.28
C ILE A 92 -8.51 -8.53 -7.63
N THR A 93 -7.80 -8.84 -8.73
CA THR A 93 -8.41 -9.04 -10.05
C THR A 93 -7.56 -9.90 -10.97
N LYS A 94 -8.22 -10.54 -11.95
CA LYS A 94 -7.63 -11.16 -13.15
C LYS A 94 -7.87 -10.32 -14.41
N LYS A 95 -8.63 -9.22 -14.30
CA LYS A 95 -9.02 -8.42 -15.46
C LYS A 95 -7.85 -7.63 -16.00
N LYS A 96 -7.62 -7.74 -17.31
CA LYS A 96 -6.70 -6.89 -18.05
C LYS A 96 -7.23 -5.46 -18.11
N LYS A 97 -6.31 -4.50 -18.26
CA LYS A 97 -6.62 -3.07 -18.43
C LYS A 97 -7.48 -2.48 -17.31
N LEU A 98 -7.46 -3.09 -16.11
CA LEU A 98 -8.07 -2.57 -14.89
C LEU A 98 -6.97 -2.20 -13.90
N ILE A 99 -6.90 -0.93 -13.51
CA ILE A 99 -5.94 -0.45 -12.52
C ILE A 99 -6.52 -0.66 -11.12
N LEU A 100 -5.78 -1.35 -10.26
CA LEU A 100 -6.02 -1.37 -8.82
C LEU A 100 -5.17 -0.29 -8.16
N GLY A 101 -5.80 0.58 -7.35
CA GLY A 101 -5.12 1.67 -6.66
C GLY A 101 -5.28 1.59 -5.14
N ILE A 102 -4.18 1.89 -4.42
CA ILE A 102 -4.14 2.01 -2.96
C ILE A 102 -3.58 3.37 -2.58
N LEU A 103 -4.26 4.03 -1.65
CA LEU A 103 -3.87 5.33 -1.11
C LEU A 103 -3.16 5.15 0.23
N THR A 104 -2.03 5.81 0.41
CA THR A 104 -1.24 5.73 1.66
C THR A 104 -0.62 7.07 2.04
N ALA A 105 -0.46 7.27 3.35
CA ALA A 105 0.44 8.23 3.96
C ALA A 105 0.97 7.54 5.21
N ASP A 106 2.16 6.91 5.11
CA ASP A 106 2.87 6.08 6.10
C ASP A 106 2.48 4.59 6.16
N CYS A 107 1.23 4.20 5.88
CA CYS A 107 0.87 2.79 5.75
C CYS A 107 1.58 2.13 4.56
N ALA A 108 1.84 0.82 4.63
CA ALA A 108 2.50 0.09 3.56
C ALA A 108 1.52 -0.30 2.45
N PRO A 109 1.73 0.13 1.19
CA PRO A 109 1.07 -0.46 0.04
C PRO A 109 1.78 -1.76 -0.33
N ILE A 110 1.03 -2.82 -0.61
CA ILE A 110 1.61 -4.11 -0.99
C ILE A 110 0.97 -4.58 -2.29
N PHE A 111 1.80 -5.07 -3.22
CA PHE A 111 1.34 -5.79 -4.39
C PHE A 111 1.69 -7.27 -4.27
N ILE A 112 0.76 -8.14 -4.69
CA ILE A 112 1.01 -9.56 -4.89
C ILE A 112 0.58 -9.89 -6.32
N TYR A 113 1.44 -10.62 -7.04
CA TYR A 113 1.22 -11.08 -8.40
C TYR A 113 1.48 -12.57 -8.50
N ASP A 114 0.53 -13.30 -9.06
CA ASP A 114 0.69 -14.68 -9.52
C ASP A 114 1.02 -14.67 -11.02
N LYS A 115 2.22 -15.12 -11.38
CA LYS A 115 2.71 -15.09 -12.76
C LYS A 115 2.00 -16.09 -13.68
N GLU A 116 1.49 -17.21 -13.14
CA GLU A 116 0.79 -18.25 -13.92
C GLU A 116 -0.68 -17.89 -14.11
N LEU A 117 -1.40 -17.63 -13.01
CA LEU A 117 -2.83 -17.33 -13.06
C LEU A 117 -3.14 -15.91 -13.52
N LYS A 118 -2.12 -15.07 -13.74
CA LYS A 118 -2.28 -13.64 -14.05
C LYS A 118 -3.21 -12.93 -13.06
N LEU A 119 -3.06 -13.24 -11.78
CA LEU A 119 -3.85 -12.67 -10.70
C LEU A 119 -3.02 -11.62 -9.97
N ILE A 120 -3.58 -10.43 -9.79
CA ILE A 120 -2.92 -9.33 -9.07
C ILE A 120 -3.73 -8.90 -7.84
N SER A 121 -3.04 -8.37 -6.84
CA SER A 121 -3.66 -7.64 -5.74
C SER A 121 -2.94 -6.34 -5.44
N ALA A 122 -3.72 -5.36 -4.92
CA ALA A 122 -3.23 -4.15 -4.29
C ALA A 122 -3.81 -4.09 -2.87
N ILE A 123 -2.94 -3.97 -1.86
CA ILE A 123 -3.29 -4.08 -0.44
C ILE A 123 -2.83 -2.83 0.29
N HIS A 124 -3.71 -2.25 1.09
CA HIS A 124 -3.38 -1.24 2.10
C HIS A 124 -3.12 -1.92 3.43
N ALA A 125 -1.89 -1.87 3.91
CA ALA A 125 -1.50 -2.44 5.19
C ALA A 125 -0.97 -1.36 6.14
N GLY A 126 -1.89 -0.66 6.81
CA GLY A 126 -1.57 0.02 8.04
C GLY A 126 -1.41 -1.01 9.17
N TRP A 127 -0.88 -0.60 10.35
CA TRP A 127 -0.65 -1.52 11.45
C TRP A 127 -1.90 -2.32 11.88
N LYS A 128 -3.09 -1.68 11.88
CA LYS A 128 -4.36 -2.35 12.23
C LYS A 128 -4.70 -3.46 11.23
N GLY A 129 -4.59 -3.19 9.92
CA GLY A 129 -4.84 -4.16 8.87
C GLY A 129 -3.82 -5.31 8.88
N ALA A 130 -2.52 -4.99 9.03
CA ALA A 130 -1.45 -5.96 9.15
C ALA A 130 -1.63 -6.87 10.39
N TYR A 131 -1.94 -6.27 11.55
CA TYR A 131 -2.24 -7.00 12.79
C TYR A 131 -3.45 -7.94 12.63
N LYS A 132 -4.52 -7.48 11.96
CA LYS A 132 -5.72 -8.28 11.67
C LYS A 132 -5.53 -9.30 10.56
N GLY A 133 -4.34 -9.38 9.95
CA GLY A 133 -3.95 -10.39 8.97
C GLY A 133 -4.51 -10.17 7.57
N ILE A 134 -4.58 -8.91 7.08
CA ILE A 134 -5.01 -8.60 5.71
C ILE A 134 -4.17 -9.36 4.66
N VAL A 135 -2.86 -9.44 4.85
CA VAL A 135 -1.94 -10.16 3.97
C VAL A 135 -2.29 -11.65 3.93
N LYS A 136 -2.49 -12.27 5.11
CA LYS A 136 -2.89 -13.69 5.22
C LYS A 136 -4.20 -13.96 4.49
N ARG A 137 -5.19 -13.07 4.61
CA ARG A 137 -6.48 -13.24 3.93
C ARG A 137 -6.36 -13.17 2.41
N VAL A 138 -5.55 -12.23 1.89
CA VAL A 138 -5.32 -12.13 0.45
C VAL A 138 -4.57 -13.33 -0.07
N VAL A 139 -3.48 -13.77 0.58
CA VAL A 139 -2.71 -14.96 0.16
C VAL A 139 -3.57 -16.22 0.19
N LYS A 140 -4.37 -16.42 1.24
CA LYS A 140 -5.32 -17.55 1.29
C LYS A 140 -6.33 -17.53 0.12
N PHE A 141 -6.79 -16.34 -0.29
CA PHE A 141 -7.64 -16.21 -1.47
C PHE A 141 -6.92 -16.63 -2.76
N PHE A 142 -5.65 -16.22 -2.93
CA PHE A 142 -4.83 -16.65 -4.09
C PHE A 142 -4.73 -18.18 -4.13
N VAL A 143 -4.37 -18.82 -3.02
CA VAL A 143 -4.29 -20.28 -2.91
C VAL A 143 -5.64 -20.94 -3.21
N LYS A 144 -6.75 -20.41 -2.66
CA LYS A 144 -8.11 -20.89 -2.97
C LYS A 144 -8.45 -20.79 -4.47
N LYS A 145 -7.82 -19.87 -5.20
CA LYS A 145 -7.98 -19.71 -6.66
C LYS A 145 -7.01 -20.58 -7.48
N GLY A 146 -6.25 -21.46 -6.82
CA GLY A 146 -5.30 -22.38 -7.46
C GLY A 146 -3.86 -21.83 -7.57
N SER A 147 -3.54 -20.70 -6.95
CA SER A 147 -2.16 -20.19 -6.95
C SER A 147 -1.24 -21.10 -6.13
N LYS A 148 -0.10 -21.46 -6.70
CA LYS A 148 1.01 -22.06 -5.97
C LYS A 148 1.87 -20.96 -5.35
N LEU A 149 2.28 -21.11 -4.09
CA LEU A 149 3.02 -20.08 -3.34
C LEU A 149 4.34 -19.68 -4.00
N GLU A 150 5.01 -20.62 -4.64
CA GLU A 150 6.26 -20.41 -5.42
C GLU A 150 6.10 -19.49 -6.63
N ASN A 151 4.88 -19.37 -7.16
CA ASN A 151 4.55 -18.48 -8.27
C ASN A 151 4.22 -17.06 -7.82
N LEU A 152 4.00 -16.87 -6.52
CA LEU A 152 3.66 -15.56 -5.98
C LEU A 152 4.91 -14.66 -5.85
N ILE A 153 4.74 -13.43 -6.28
CA ILE A 153 5.72 -12.37 -6.14
C ILE A 153 5.06 -11.23 -5.39
N ALA A 154 5.67 -10.82 -4.28
CA ALA A 154 5.18 -9.71 -3.47
C ALA A 154 6.13 -8.51 -3.53
N ALA A 155 5.57 -7.31 -3.49
CA ALA A 155 6.33 -6.07 -3.32
C ALA A 155 5.71 -5.24 -2.21
N ILE A 156 6.51 -4.90 -1.19
CA ILE A 156 6.15 -3.97 -0.12
C ILE A 156 6.66 -2.60 -0.54
N GLY A 157 5.75 -1.66 -0.76
CA GLY A 157 6.07 -0.32 -1.20
C GLY A 157 6.53 0.61 -0.08
N PRO A 158 6.83 1.89 -0.42
CA PRO A 158 7.27 2.90 0.52
C PRO A 158 6.28 3.08 1.68
N CYS A 159 6.79 3.07 2.90
CA CYS A 159 6.02 3.31 4.12
C CYS A 159 6.88 4.03 5.16
N ILE A 160 6.32 4.36 6.31
CA ILE A 160 7.10 4.96 7.40
C ILE A 160 8.17 3.97 7.88
N SER A 161 9.41 4.44 7.99
CA SER A 161 10.53 3.63 8.50
C SER A 161 10.45 3.42 10.01
N GLN A 162 11.10 2.38 10.51
CA GLN A 162 11.16 2.09 11.94
C GLN A 162 11.62 3.29 12.77
N LYS A 163 12.67 3.98 12.34
CA LYS A 163 13.26 5.12 13.05
C LYS A 163 12.32 6.31 13.24
N ASN A 164 11.26 6.41 12.44
CA ASN A 164 10.27 7.48 12.49
C ASN A 164 8.88 7.00 12.95
N TYR A 165 8.74 5.69 13.21
CA TYR A 165 7.46 5.12 13.63
C TYR A 165 7.43 4.85 15.15
N GLU A 166 7.49 5.93 15.93
CA GLU A 166 7.28 5.88 17.37
C GLU A 166 5.87 5.37 17.70
N VAL A 167 5.76 4.46 18.67
CA VAL A 167 4.53 3.83 19.13
C VAL A 167 4.49 3.74 20.67
N GLY A 168 3.30 3.79 21.24
CA GLY A 168 3.11 3.68 22.69
C GLY A 168 3.26 2.25 23.23
N ASN A 169 3.35 2.13 24.54
CA ASN A 169 3.48 0.84 25.24
C ASN A 169 2.30 -0.09 24.98
N ASP A 170 1.07 0.42 24.94
CA ASP A 170 -0.11 -0.41 24.69
C ASP A 170 -0.12 -1.01 23.29
N PHE A 171 0.41 -0.26 22.29
CA PHE A 171 0.63 -0.79 20.96
C PHE A 171 1.57 -2.01 21.00
N LYS A 172 2.71 -1.88 21.70
CA LYS A 172 3.68 -2.97 21.85
C LYS A 172 3.08 -4.16 22.59
N LYS A 173 2.41 -3.93 23.73
CA LYS A 173 1.73 -4.98 24.53
C LYS A 173 0.74 -5.76 23.66
N LYS A 174 -0.06 -5.07 22.83
CA LYS A 174 -1.02 -5.70 21.91
C LYS A 174 -0.36 -6.67 20.93
N PHE A 175 0.76 -6.29 20.33
CA PHE A 175 1.50 -7.15 19.40
C PHE A 175 2.14 -8.34 20.12
N LEU A 176 2.69 -8.14 21.33
CA LEU A 176 3.30 -9.21 22.13
C LEU A 176 2.25 -10.20 22.65
N LYS A 177 1.02 -9.76 22.96
CA LYS A 177 -0.11 -10.64 23.30
C LYS A 177 -0.47 -11.59 22.16
N GLN A 178 -0.28 -11.19 20.89
CA GLN A 178 -0.51 -12.06 19.74
C GLN A 178 0.55 -13.18 19.65
N THR A 179 1.82 -12.83 19.83
CA THR A 179 2.96 -13.73 19.98
C THR A 179 4.20 -12.97 20.44
N ASN A 180 5.00 -13.57 21.35
CA ASN A 180 6.27 -13.01 21.79
C ASN A 180 7.30 -12.84 20.65
N LYS A 181 7.19 -13.62 19.57
CA LYS A 181 8.03 -13.48 18.38
C LYS A 181 7.95 -12.07 17.76
N ASN A 182 6.87 -11.35 18.00
CA ASN A 182 6.72 -9.98 17.51
C ASN A 182 7.67 -8.96 18.15
N ARG A 183 8.39 -9.34 19.23
CA ARG A 183 9.40 -8.46 19.87
C ARG A 183 10.46 -7.96 18.91
N ILE A 184 10.85 -8.75 17.92
CA ILE A 184 11.89 -8.42 16.93
C ILE A 184 11.54 -7.23 16.03
N PHE A 185 10.27 -6.82 15.97
CA PHE A 185 9.81 -5.67 15.18
C PHE A 185 9.84 -4.36 15.95
N PHE A 186 10.21 -4.41 17.23
CA PHE A 186 10.28 -3.25 18.11
C PHE A 186 11.73 -2.94 18.49
N GLU A 187 12.07 -1.67 18.46
CA GLU A 187 13.33 -1.13 18.93
C GLU A 187 13.05 -0.11 20.03
N ARG A 188 13.84 -0.15 21.13
CA ARG A 188 13.80 0.87 22.18
C ARG A 188 14.99 1.80 22.03
N LYS A 189 14.74 3.10 21.92
CA LYS A 189 15.78 4.13 21.84
C LYS A 189 15.35 5.36 22.62
N LYS A 190 16.22 5.86 23.53
CA LYS A 190 15.93 7.04 24.37
C LYS A 190 14.54 7.01 25.00
N ASN A 191 14.21 5.94 25.71
CA ASN A 191 12.91 5.69 26.37
C ASN A 191 11.68 5.66 25.44
N LYS A 192 11.85 5.71 24.12
CA LYS A 192 10.79 5.60 23.12
C LYS A 192 10.84 4.24 22.43
N THR A 193 9.67 3.75 22.04
CA THR A 193 9.54 2.48 21.30
C THR A 193 9.20 2.77 19.84
N TYR A 194 9.89 2.09 18.94
CA TYR A 194 9.73 2.23 17.50
C TYR A 194 9.33 0.89 16.88
N PHE A 195 8.43 0.93 15.90
CA PHE A 195 7.90 -0.28 15.25
C PHE A 195 8.28 -0.35 13.77
N SER A 196 8.70 -1.53 13.30
CA SER A 196 9.04 -1.78 11.91
C SER A 196 7.88 -2.43 11.16
N LEU A 197 7.05 -1.62 10.50
CA LEU A 197 5.88 -2.10 9.75
C LEU A 197 6.28 -2.96 8.54
N ASN A 198 7.28 -2.53 7.76
CA ASN A 198 7.75 -3.27 6.58
C ASN A 198 8.35 -4.64 6.95
N LYS A 199 9.17 -4.72 8.02
CA LYS A 199 9.72 -6.00 8.51
C LYS A 199 8.62 -6.93 9.03
N TYR A 200 7.61 -6.39 9.74
CA TYR A 200 6.46 -7.17 10.21
C TYR A 200 5.67 -7.78 9.05
N ILE A 201 5.38 -6.99 8.01
CA ILE A 201 4.69 -7.47 6.81
C ILE A 201 5.55 -8.48 6.04
N TYR A 202 6.84 -8.21 5.88
CA TYR A 202 7.77 -9.15 5.24
C TYR A 202 7.78 -10.51 5.96
N PHE A 203 7.85 -10.50 7.27
CA PHE A 203 7.80 -11.72 8.08
C PHE A 203 6.48 -12.48 7.87
N GLN A 204 5.34 -11.79 7.85
CA GLN A 204 4.04 -12.42 7.54
C GLN A 204 4.02 -13.08 6.16
N LEU A 205 4.55 -12.41 5.13
CA LEU A 205 4.64 -12.97 3.78
C LEU A 205 5.56 -14.21 3.74
N ARG A 206 6.69 -14.17 4.45
CA ARG A 206 7.62 -15.30 4.58
C ARG A 206 6.99 -16.49 5.30
N GLN A 207 6.30 -16.26 6.40
CA GLN A 207 5.58 -17.31 7.14
C GLN A 207 4.46 -17.95 6.30
N LEU A 208 3.87 -17.22 5.36
CA LEU A 208 2.88 -17.75 4.43
C LEU A 208 3.51 -18.52 3.24
N GLY A 209 4.85 -18.66 3.21
CA GLY A 209 5.56 -19.43 2.18
C GLY A 209 5.96 -18.63 0.94
N ILE A 210 5.71 -17.31 0.88
CA ILE A 210 6.13 -16.50 -0.26
C ILE A 210 7.64 -16.24 -0.17
N LYS A 211 8.40 -16.71 -1.15
CA LYS A 211 9.87 -16.57 -1.21
C LYS A 211 10.32 -15.33 -2.00
N LYS A 212 9.57 -14.92 -3.02
CA LYS A 212 9.91 -13.80 -3.93
C LYS A 212 9.30 -12.50 -3.43
N ILE A 213 9.95 -11.85 -2.45
CA ILE A 213 9.50 -10.60 -1.85
C ILE A 213 10.51 -9.49 -2.18
N ASP A 214 10.02 -8.33 -2.57
CA ASP A 214 10.78 -7.10 -2.75
C ASP A 214 10.34 -6.08 -1.69
N ILE A 215 11.30 -5.43 -1.03
CA ILE A 215 11.04 -4.35 -0.07
C ILE A 215 11.62 -3.07 -0.66
N ILE A 216 10.77 -2.07 -0.86
CA ILE A 216 11.21 -0.76 -1.31
C ILE A 216 11.48 0.09 -0.07
N ASP A 217 12.74 0.15 0.32
CA ASP A 217 13.19 0.85 1.52
C ASP A 217 13.26 2.38 1.27
N LYS A 218 12.07 2.97 1.16
CA LYS A 218 11.88 4.43 1.06
C LYS A 218 10.95 4.89 2.17
N ASP A 219 11.50 5.65 3.11
CA ASP A 219 10.76 6.22 4.24
C ASP A 219 9.86 7.37 3.77
N THR A 220 8.54 7.24 3.99
CA THR A 220 7.58 8.28 3.65
C THR A 220 7.68 9.51 4.55
N TYR A 221 8.16 9.34 5.79
CA TYR A 221 8.38 10.46 6.72
C TYR A 221 9.50 11.39 6.25
N ASN A 222 10.55 10.86 5.60
CA ASN A 222 11.66 11.66 5.12
C ASN A 222 11.23 12.56 3.92
N PRO A 223 11.24 13.90 4.04
CA PRO A 223 10.77 14.81 3.00
C PRO A 223 11.59 14.72 1.70
N ARG A 224 12.86 14.32 1.76
CA ARG A 224 13.73 14.12 0.59
C ARG A 224 13.20 13.03 -0.36
N ASN A 225 12.44 12.05 0.15
CA ASN A 225 11.80 11.02 -0.65
C ASN A 225 10.53 11.51 -1.37
N ARG A 226 10.06 12.72 -1.05
CA ARG A 226 8.92 13.39 -1.68
C ARG A 226 7.60 12.61 -1.58
N PHE A 227 7.37 11.87 -0.49
CA PHE A 227 6.08 11.26 -0.17
C PHE A 227 5.27 12.13 0.79
N PHE A 228 3.96 12.02 0.73
CA PHE A 228 3.10 12.49 1.81
C PHE A 228 3.23 11.55 3.01
N SER A 229 3.16 12.12 4.22
CA SER A 229 3.26 11.39 5.48
C SER A 229 2.32 11.98 6.50
N ALA A 230 1.36 11.19 6.99
CA ALA A 230 0.44 11.58 8.04
C ALA A 230 1.17 11.88 9.36
N ARG A 231 2.24 11.13 9.67
CA ARG A 231 3.07 11.34 10.86
C ARG A 231 3.79 12.68 10.80
N ARG A 232 4.34 13.04 9.64
CA ARG A 232 5.03 14.32 9.45
C ARG A 232 4.05 15.48 9.50
N SER A 233 2.90 15.38 8.83
CA SER A 233 1.87 16.42 8.88
C SER A 233 1.38 16.67 10.31
N LYS A 234 1.14 15.59 11.07
CA LYS A 234 0.79 15.72 12.49
C LYS A 234 1.91 16.40 13.30
N PHE A 235 3.17 16.06 13.04
CA PHE A 235 4.33 16.69 13.71
C PHE A 235 4.43 18.18 13.39
N ASN A 236 4.08 18.58 12.16
CA ASN A 236 4.05 19.97 11.71
C ASN A 236 2.80 20.75 12.16
N GLY A 237 1.86 20.14 12.91
CA GLY A 237 0.62 20.78 13.31
C GLY A 237 -0.42 20.96 12.19
N GLU A 238 -0.23 20.25 11.04
CA GLU A 238 -1.17 20.33 9.92
C GLU A 238 -2.47 19.57 10.26
N ASN A 239 -3.61 20.14 9.90
CA ASN A 239 -4.95 19.59 10.18
C ASN A 239 -5.40 18.47 9.23
N ASP A 240 -4.72 18.31 8.08
CA ASP A 240 -4.91 17.20 7.13
C ASP A 240 -3.59 16.90 6.40
N TYR A 241 -3.62 15.93 5.49
CA TYR A 241 -2.45 15.50 4.72
C TYR A 241 -2.83 14.92 3.36
N GLY A 242 -1.91 15.04 2.39
CA GLY A 242 -2.05 14.39 1.09
C GLY A 242 -1.85 12.87 1.17
N ARG A 243 -2.35 12.14 0.16
CA ARG A 243 -2.19 10.67 0.04
C ARG A 243 -1.46 10.32 -1.24
N ASN A 244 -0.40 9.54 -1.09
CA ASN A 244 0.31 8.93 -2.19
C ASN A 244 -0.56 7.82 -2.80
N ILE A 245 -0.38 7.54 -4.09
CA ILE A 245 -1.09 6.44 -4.75
C ILE A 245 -0.11 5.38 -5.25
N SER A 246 -0.47 4.13 -5.04
CA SER A 246 0.23 2.96 -5.56
C SER A 246 -0.69 2.20 -6.51
N LEU A 247 -0.21 1.90 -7.72
CA LEU A 247 -1.01 1.39 -8.83
C LEU A 247 -0.41 0.10 -9.39
N ILE A 248 -1.27 -0.88 -9.69
CA ILE A 248 -0.91 -2.12 -10.40
C ILE A 248 -2.01 -2.50 -11.39
N MET A 249 -1.62 -3.04 -12.57
CA MET A 249 -2.55 -3.57 -13.58
C MET A 249 -1.93 -4.70 -14.38
N ILE A 250 -2.78 -5.54 -14.97
CA ILE A 250 -2.44 -6.53 -16.00
C ILE A 250 -2.61 -5.83 -17.37
N LYS A 251 -1.63 -6.02 -18.25
CA LYS A 251 -1.70 -5.51 -19.63
C LYS A 251 -2.75 -6.22 -20.46
#